data_6692e98276cefe520213f5943244a61d
#
_entry.id   6692e98276cefe520213f5943244a61d
#
_cell.length_a   1.000
_cell.length_b   1.000
_cell.length_c   1.000
_cell.angle_alpha   90.00
_cell.angle_beta   90.00
_cell.angle_gamma   90.00
#
_symmetry.space_group_name_H-M   'P 1'
#
loop_
_entity.id
_entity.type
_entity.pdbx_description
1 polymer ?
#
loop_
_entity_poly.entity_id
_entity_poly.type
_entity_poly.pdbx_seq_one_letter_code
_entity_poly.pdbx_strand_id
1 'polypeptide(L)'
;MLRGWLRLLLDVVFPATCEGCDTTLPAGHPSCLCDACKAALGRAEGSLCERCGVPVASDSPCAACRTRPPAFGRARAAGWYVSGSVLASAVQSLKYRRRRHVADALGAHLAAHYPFPTDVVLVPVPLHPARLRARGFNQALLLARALGRRCGLPVASRALVRRRATRAQPGLDAAERRRNLRHAFRVRTPGAVAGRRVVLVDDVLTTGATADACARALLVAGAMRVDVYTVGRAP
;
A
#
# COMPACT_ATOMS: atom_id res chain seq x y z
N MET A 1 -24.77 -5.46 29.45
CA MET A 1 -25.30 -6.73 28.95
C MET A 1 -26.19 -6.58 27.70
N LEU A 2 -27.09 -5.60 27.57
CA LEU A 2 -27.94 -5.41 26.35
C LEU A 2 -27.15 -5.25 25.03
N ARG A 3 -26.00 -4.61 25.05
CA ARG A 3 -25.18 -4.38 23.83
C ARG A 3 -24.60 -5.68 23.23
N GLY A 4 -24.42 -6.74 24.01
CA GLY A 4 -23.92 -8.04 23.53
C GLY A 4 -24.97 -8.83 22.75
N TRP A 5 -26.21 -8.87 23.28
CA TRP A 5 -27.32 -9.60 22.65
C TRP A 5 -27.77 -8.94 21.33
N LEU A 6 -27.80 -7.60 21.26
CA LEU A 6 -28.12 -6.89 20.03
C LEU A 6 -27.06 -7.15 18.92
N ARG A 7 -25.79 -7.30 19.31
CA ARG A 7 -24.72 -7.61 18.37
C ARG A 7 -24.85 -9.05 17.84
N LEU A 8 -25.14 -10.01 18.71
CA LEU A 8 -25.38 -11.40 18.30
C LEU A 8 -26.61 -11.53 17.37
N LEU A 9 -27.69 -10.83 17.64
CA LEU A 9 -28.88 -10.79 16.79
C LEU A 9 -28.56 -10.15 15.42
N LEU A 10 -27.78 -9.08 15.40
CA LEU A 10 -27.35 -8.43 14.16
C LEU A 10 -26.40 -9.34 13.35
N ASP A 11 -25.51 -10.09 14.00
CA ASP A 11 -24.62 -11.03 13.35
C ASP A 11 -25.36 -12.23 12.72
N VAL A 12 -26.53 -12.62 13.28
CA VAL A 12 -27.39 -13.65 12.71
C VAL A 12 -28.16 -13.14 11.49
N VAL A 13 -28.66 -11.89 11.52
CA VAL A 13 -29.46 -11.31 10.44
C VAL A 13 -28.57 -10.75 9.32
N PHE A 14 -27.39 -10.23 9.67
CA PHE A 14 -26.37 -9.70 8.75
C PHE A 14 -25.01 -10.33 9.01
N PRO A 15 -24.84 -11.61 8.66
CA PRO A 15 -23.58 -12.29 8.90
C PRO A 15 -22.43 -11.60 8.18
N ALA A 16 -21.31 -11.46 8.90
CA ALA A 16 -20.08 -10.95 8.28
C ALA A 16 -19.62 -11.93 7.20
N THR A 17 -19.21 -11.39 6.05
CA THR A 17 -18.66 -12.19 4.96
C THR A 17 -17.17 -11.94 4.79
N CYS A 18 -16.45 -12.93 4.31
CA CYS A 18 -15.04 -12.85 4.00
C CYS A 18 -14.82 -11.92 2.79
N GLU A 19 -14.01 -10.88 2.93
CA GLU A 19 -13.69 -9.93 1.85
C GLU A 19 -12.80 -10.53 0.74
N GLY A 20 -12.40 -11.78 0.87
CA GLY A 20 -11.62 -12.51 -0.13
C GLY A 20 -12.44 -13.47 -0.98
N CYS A 21 -13.41 -14.20 -0.37
CA CYS A 21 -14.17 -15.27 -1.04
C CYS A 21 -15.68 -15.22 -0.78
N ASP A 22 -16.18 -14.15 -0.13
CA ASP A 22 -17.58 -13.92 0.21
C ASP A 22 -18.23 -15.01 1.12
N THR A 23 -17.47 -16.02 1.59
CA THR A 23 -17.96 -17.03 2.55
C THR A 23 -18.36 -16.37 3.86
N THR A 24 -19.46 -16.82 4.47
CA THR A 24 -19.91 -16.35 5.78
C THR A 24 -18.86 -16.64 6.85
N LEU A 25 -18.53 -15.66 7.67
CA LEU A 25 -17.61 -15.78 8.79
C LEU A 25 -18.38 -16.11 10.07
N PRO A 26 -17.82 -16.94 10.98
CA PRO A 26 -18.41 -17.17 12.29
C PRO A 26 -18.63 -15.87 13.06
N ALA A 27 -19.68 -15.82 13.86
CA ALA A 27 -19.97 -14.68 14.73
C ALA A 27 -18.75 -14.38 15.63
N GLY A 28 -18.36 -13.11 15.69
CA GLY A 28 -17.19 -12.68 16.46
C GLY A 28 -15.84 -13.01 15.82
N HIS A 29 -15.80 -13.44 14.55
CA HIS A 29 -14.53 -13.70 13.86
C HIS A 29 -13.60 -12.48 13.91
N PRO A 30 -12.32 -12.64 14.31
CA PRO A 30 -11.42 -11.51 14.60
C PRO A 30 -10.92 -10.77 13.35
N SER A 31 -11.21 -11.29 12.16
CA SER A 31 -10.73 -10.75 10.89
C SER A 31 -11.86 -10.68 9.85
N CYS A 32 -11.70 -9.79 8.88
CA CYS A 32 -12.57 -9.75 7.70
C CYS A 32 -12.19 -10.76 6.60
N LEU A 33 -11.17 -11.56 6.82
CA LEU A 33 -10.75 -12.66 5.95
C LEU A 33 -10.84 -13.96 6.74
N CYS A 34 -11.39 -15.01 6.14
CA CYS A 34 -11.32 -16.37 6.68
C CYS A 34 -9.86 -16.88 6.68
N ASP A 35 -9.56 -17.94 7.42
CA ASP A 35 -8.17 -18.40 7.55
C ASP A 35 -7.61 -18.94 6.23
N ALA A 36 -8.45 -19.58 5.39
CA ALA A 36 -8.05 -19.97 4.04
C ALA A 36 -7.64 -18.75 3.18
N CYS A 37 -8.42 -17.66 3.22
CA CYS A 37 -8.07 -16.45 2.52
C CYS A 37 -6.85 -15.73 3.09
N LYS A 38 -6.63 -15.76 4.41
CA LYS A 38 -5.40 -15.23 5.00
C LYS A 38 -4.16 -15.99 4.47
N ALA A 39 -4.24 -17.32 4.43
CA ALA A 39 -3.18 -18.18 3.88
C ALA A 39 -2.98 -17.91 2.37
N ALA A 40 -4.06 -17.70 1.63
CA ALA A 40 -4.05 -17.44 0.18
C ALA A 40 -3.62 -16.01 -0.21
N LEU A 41 -3.37 -15.09 0.73
CA LEU A 41 -2.78 -13.78 0.40
C LEU A 41 -1.41 -13.94 -0.29
N GLY A 42 -0.73 -15.05 -0.01
CA GLY A 42 0.54 -15.39 -0.61
C GLY A 42 1.66 -14.43 -0.21
N ARG A 43 2.86 -14.70 -0.73
CA ARG A 43 4.03 -13.85 -0.57
C ARG A 43 4.67 -13.55 -1.92
N ALA A 44 5.22 -12.36 -2.08
CA ALA A 44 6.02 -12.02 -3.26
C ALA A 44 7.42 -12.62 -3.10
N GLU A 45 7.62 -13.82 -3.61
CA GLU A 45 8.86 -14.59 -3.52
C GLU A 45 9.48 -14.81 -4.90
N GLY A 46 10.72 -15.33 -4.91
CA GLY A 46 11.51 -15.61 -6.11
C GLY A 46 12.62 -14.59 -6.33
N SER A 47 13.33 -14.72 -7.44
CA SER A 47 14.34 -13.74 -7.86
C SER A 47 13.63 -12.44 -8.28
N LEU A 48 13.92 -11.37 -7.57
CA LEU A 48 13.27 -10.06 -7.75
C LEU A 48 14.29 -9.00 -8.13
N CYS A 49 13.92 -8.13 -9.05
CA CYS A 49 14.69 -6.93 -9.33
C CYS A 49 15.03 -6.20 -8.01
N GLU A 50 16.33 -5.97 -7.76
CA GLU A 50 16.80 -5.32 -6.53
C GLU A 50 16.11 -3.99 -6.27
N ARG A 51 15.79 -3.23 -7.34
CA ARG A 51 15.16 -1.91 -7.23
C ARG A 51 13.65 -1.97 -7.18
N CYS A 52 12.99 -2.46 -8.22
CA CYS A 52 11.54 -2.31 -8.34
C CYS A 52 10.71 -3.55 -7.96
N GLY A 53 11.37 -4.67 -7.61
CA GLY A 53 10.70 -5.87 -7.13
C GLY A 53 9.86 -6.61 -8.18
N VAL A 54 10.08 -6.41 -9.48
CA VAL A 54 9.47 -7.30 -10.50
C VAL A 54 10.24 -8.62 -10.53
N PRO A 55 9.60 -9.73 -10.94
CA PRO A 55 10.29 -10.99 -11.19
C PRO A 55 11.39 -10.80 -12.25
N VAL A 56 12.52 -11.43 -12.03
CA VAL A 56 13.68 -11.46 -12.93
C VAL A 56 14.31 -12.84 -12.91
N ALA A 57 15.07 -13.19 -13.97
CA ALA A 57 15.76 -14.49 -14.02
C ALA A 57 16.93 -14.60 -13.05
N SER A 58 17.52 -13.47 -12.64
CA SER A 58 18.63 -13.38 -11.67
C SER A 58 18.47 -12.14 -10.81
N ASP A 59 19.03 -12.14 -9.60
CA ASP A 59 18.98 -11.01 -8.65
C ASP A 59 19.79 -9.80 -9.14
N SER A 60 19.34 -9.18 -10.21
CA SER A 60 19.94 -8.01 -10.81
C SER A 60 18.86 -6.98 -11.17
N PRO A 61 19.20 -5.71 -11.37
CA PRO A 61 18.22 -4.74 -11.85
C PRO A 61 17.62 -5.18 -13.20
N CYS A 62 16.29 -5.15 -13.31
CA CYS A 62 15.60 -5.43 -14.57
C CYS A 62 15.99 -4.40 -15.66
N ALA A 63 15.73 -4.70 -16.93
CA ALA A 63 16.06 -3.83 -18.07
C ALA A 63 15.54 -2.39 -17.87
N ALA A 64 14.29 -2.25 -17.40
CA ALA A 64 13.71 -0.93 -17.14
C ALA A 64 14.46 -0.14 -16.05
N CYS A 65 14.93 -0.79 -14.98
CA CYS A 65 15.70 -0.14 -13.92
C CYS A 65 17.15 0.12 -14.29
N ARG A 66 17.75 -0.66 -15.20
CA ARG A 66 19.07 -0.36 -15.78
C ARG A 66 19.01 0.87 -16.67
N THR A 67 18.06 0.93 -17.59
CA THR A 67 17.90 2.06 -18.51
C THR A 67 17.47 3.33 -17.78
N ARG A 68 16.60 3.21 -16.78
CA ARG A 68 16.04 4.34 -16.05
C ARG A 68 15.85 4.01 -14.57
N PRO A 69 16.87 4.17 -13.76
CA PRO A 69 16.78 3.89 -12.33
C PRO A 69 15.73 4.81 -11.65
N PRO A 70 14.84 4.24 -10.81
CA PRO A 70 13.92 5.03 -10.02
C PRO A 70 14.67 5.79 -8.92
N ALA A 71 14.06 6.87 -8.41
CA ALA A 71 14.61 7.64 -7.31
C ALA A 71 14.55 6.91 -5.95
N PHE A 72 13.64 5.95 -5.79
CA PHE A 72 13.66 5.09 -4.60
C PHE A 72 14.78 4.05 -4.68
N GLY A 73 15.31 3.67 -3.51
CA GLY A 73 16.39 2.69 -3.41
C GLY A 73 15.89 1.27 -3.71
N ARG A 74 14.86 0.82 -3.00
CA ARG A 74 14.30 -0.52 -3.13
C ARG A 74 12.79 -0.50 -2.96
N ALA A 75 12.07 -1.25 -3.79
CA ALA A 75 10.65 -1.51 -3.63
C ALA A 75 10.40 -3.00 -3.38
N ARG A 76 9.51 -3.29 -2.43
CA ARG A 76 9.06 -4.64 -2.11
C ARG A 76 7.55 -4.63 -1.90
N ALA A 77 6.93 -5.79 -2.03
CA ALA A 77 5.53 -6.01 -1.73
C ALA A 77 5.37 -7.24 -0.85
N ALA A 78 4.29 -7.26 -0.06
CA ALA A 78 3.99 -8.43 0.75
C ALA A 78 3.50 -9.62 -0.09
N GLY A 79 2.80 -9.36 -1.22
CA GLY A 79 2.29 -10.40 -2.11
C GLY A 79 2.22 -9.97 -3.57
N TRP A 80 1.77 -10.87 -4.43
CA TRP A 80 1.52 -10.62 -5.85
C TRP A 80 0.09 -10.09 -6.08
N TYR A 81 -0.03 -8.96 -6.78
CA TYR A 81 -1.32 -8.42 -7.21
C TYR A 81 -1.70 -8.98 -8.57
N VAL A 82 -2.38 -10.13 -8.54
CA VAL A 82 -2.87 -10.82 -9.75
C VAL A 82 -4.38 -10.71 -9.79
N SER A 83 -4.96 -10.42 -10.95
CA SER A 83 -6.42 -10.37 -11.13
C SER A 83 -7.06 -11.69 -10.68
N GLY A 84 -8.18 -11.60 -9.95
CA GLY A 84 -8.87 -12.78 -9.41
C GLY A 84 -8.26 -13.36 -8.12
N SER A 85 -7.08 -12.90 -7.68
CA SER A 85 -6.50 -13.37 -6.42
C SER A 85 -7.22 -12.79 -5.19
N VAL A 86 -7.13 -13.50 -4.06
CA VAL A 86 -7.63 -13.03 -2.76
C VAL A 86 -7.04 -11.66 -2.39
N LEU A 87 -5.75 -11.47 -2.64
CA LEU A 87 -5.09 -10.18 -2.38
C LEU A 87 -5.69 -9.06 -3.22
N ALA A 88 -5.97 -9.32 -4.51
CA ALA A 88 -6.60 -8.34 -5.39
C ALA A 88 -8.03 -8.01 -4.90
N SER A 89 -8.83 -9.02 -4.52
CA SER A 89 -10.17 -8.84 -3.97
C SER A 89 -10.15 -8.00 -2.69
N ALA A 90 -9.27 -8.29 -1.75
CA ALA A 90 -9.12 -7.55 -0.50
C ALA A 90 -8.71 -6.08 -0.76
N VAL A 91 -7.75 -5.83 -1.67
CA VAL A 91 -7.35 -4.47 -2.05
C VAL A 91 -8.49 -3.72 -2.75
N GLN A 92 -9.29 -4.38 -3.58
CA GLN A 92 -10.46 -3.79 -4.23
C GLN A 92 -11.57 -3.46 -3.21
N SER A 93 -11.83 -4.33 -2.25
CA SER A 93 -12.75 -4.09 -1.15
C SER A 93 -12.35 -2.86 -0.34
N LEU A 94 -11.08 -2.71 -0.02
CA LEU A 94 -10.54 -1.51 0.63
C LEU A 94 -10.73 -0.28 -0.25
N LYS A 95 -10.47 -0.34 -1.56
CA LYS A 95 -10.51 0.82 -2.47
C LYS A 95 -11.92 1.29 -2.81
N TYR A 96 -12.83 0.37 -3.10
CA TYR A 96 -14.08 0.67 -3.77
C TYR A 96 -15.33 0.36 -2.95
N ARG A 97 -15.28 -0.67 -2.07
CA ARG A 97 -16.41 -1.02 -1.20
C ARG A 97 -16.38 -0.26 0.14
N ARG A 98 -15.43 0.67 0.34
CA ARG A 98 -15.22 1.45 1.58
C ARG A 98 -15.04 0.61 2.84
N ARG A 99 -14.60 -0.64 2.72
CA ARG A 99 -14.39 -1.59 3.81
C ARG A 99 -13.06 -1.29 4.52
N ARG A 100 -13.05 -0.23 5.36
CA ARG A 100 -11.83 0.25 6.05
C ARG A 100 -11.18 -0.80 6.95
N HIS A 101 -11.97 -1.69 7.51
CA HIS A 101 -11.49 -2.79 8.38
C HIS A 101 -10.55 -3.76 7.67
N VAL A 102 -10.66 -3.87 6.33
CA VAL A 102 -9.72 -4.67 5.51
C VAL A 102 -8.28 -4.18 5.65
N ALA A 103 -8.07 -2.88 5.90
CA ALA A 103 -6.74 -2.34 6.12
C ALA A 103 -6.02 -2.94 7.32
N ASP A 104 -6.75 -3.46 8.31
CA ASP A 104 -6.15 -4.10 9.47
C ASP A 104 -5.61 -5.50 9.12
N ALA A 105 -6.39 -6.30 8.38
CA ALA A 105 -5.95 -7.61 7.89
C ALA A 105 -4.76 -7.50 6.92
N LEU A 106 -4.83 -6.55 5.95
CA LEU A 106 -3.71 -6.29 5.04
C LEU A 106 -2.49 -5.70 5.77
N GLY A 107 -2.71 -4.92 6.84
CA GLY A 107 -1.65 -4.42 7.71
C GLY A 107 -0.95 -5.53 8.50
N ALA A 108 -1.68 -6.57 8.90
CA ALA A 108 -1.09 -7.76 9.51
C ALA A 108 -0.22 -8.52 8.48
N HIS A 109 -0.72 -8.67 7.26
CA HIS A 109 0.04 -9.28 6.17
C HIS A 109 1.31 -8.48 5.83
N LEU A 110 1.23 -7.14 5.76
CA LEU A 110 2.40 -6.28 5.61
C LEU A 110 3.42 -6.48 6.74
N ALA A 111 2.96 -6.52 7.99
CA ALA A 111 3.86 -6.68 9.14
C ALA A 111 4.57 -8.03 9.16
N ALA A 112 3.86 -9.12 8.82
CA ALA A 112 4.43 -10.46 8.75
C ALA A 112 5.55 -10.60 7.69
N HIS A 113 5.55 -9.75 6.67
CA HIS A 113 6.51 -9.80 5.54
C HIS A 113 7.36 -8.51 5.41
N TYR A 114 7.49 -7.75 6.49
CA TYR A 114 8.21 -6.46 6.46
C TYR A 114 9.71 -6.65 6.24
N PRO A 115 10.29 -6.17 5.10
CA PRO A 115 11.66 -6.51 4.71
C PRO A 115 12.67 -5.37 4.93
N PHE A 116 12.30 -4.31 5.65
CA PHE A 116 13.13 -3.12 5.84
C PHE A 116 13.60 -2.99 7.30
N PRO A 117 14.66 -2.20 7.58
CA PRO A 117 15.07 -1.87 8.94
C PRO A 117 13.97 -1.15 9.73
N THR A 118 14.12 -1.10 11.06
CA THR A 118 13.16 -0.45 11.97
C THR A 118 13.50 1.01 12.27
N ASP A 119 14.69 1.49 11.90
CA ASP A 119 15.13 2.89 12.02
C ASP A 119 14.59 3.79 10.89
N VAL A 120 13.30 3.65 10.57
CA VAL A 120 12.65 4.33 9.46
C VAL A 120 11.41 5.10 9.92
N VAL A 121 10.93 6.01 9.06
CA VAL A 121 9.61 6.62 9.18
C VAL A 121 8.73 6.19 8.01
N LEU A 122 7.51 5.72 8.32
CA LEU A 122 6.52 5.37 7.31
C LEU A 122 5.84 6.62 6.77
N VAL A 123 5.80 6.77 5.45
CA VAL A 123 5.09 7.88 4.78
C VAL A 123 4.05 7.28 3.84
N PRO A 124 2.74 7.50 4.08
CA PRO A 124 1.72 7.00 3.17
C PRO A 124 1.71 7.82 1.86
N VAL A 125 1.58 7.14 0.73
CA VAL A 125 1.36 7.80 -0.56
C VAL A 125 0.02 8.57 -0.52
N PRO A 126 0.03 9.89 -0.81
CA PRO A 126 -1.18 10.69 -0.69
C PRO A 126 -2.10 10.54 -1.90
N LEU A 127 -3.41 10.51 -1.63
CA LEU A 127 -4.42 10.67 -2.66
C LEU A 127 -4.59 12.14 -3.06
N HIS A 128 -5.00 12.36 -4.30
CA HIS A 128 -5.47 13.69 -4.71
C HIS A 128 -6.76 14.05 -3.94
N PRO A 129 -6.97 15.34 -3.54
CA PRO A 129 -8.14 15.75 -2.77
C PRO A 129 -9.49 15.31 -3.37
N ALA A 130 -9.65 15.35 -4.70
CA ALA A 130 -10.87 14.86 -5.34
C ALA A 130 -11.11 13.36 -5.11
N ARG A 131 -10.06 12.53 -5.20
CA ARG A 131 -10.17 11.09 -4.90
C ARG A 131 -10.38 10.84 -3.41
N LEU A 132 -9.77 11.65 -2.55
CA LEU A 132 -9.98 11.57 -1.11
C LEU A 132 -11.43 11.88 -0.74
N ARG A 133 -12.03 12.92 -1.35
CA ARG A 133 -13.46 13.23 -1.15
C ARG A 133 -14.36 12.11 -1.65
N ALA A 134 -14.14 11.60 -2.86
CA ALA A 134 -14.93 10.52 -3.43
C ALA A 134 -14.85 9.21 -2.62
N ARG A 135 -13.65 8.86 -2.12
CA ARG A 135 -13.39 7.63 -1.36
C ARG A 135 -13.68 7.78 0.13
N GLY A 136 -13.55 8.99 0.69
CA GLY A 136 -13.72 9.32 2.10
C GLY A 136 -12.52 9.01 2.99
N PHE A 137 -11.46 8.37 2.47
CA PHE A 137 -10.22 8.04 3.20
C PHE A 137 -9.06 7.78 2.25
N ASN A 138 -7.84 7.78 2.79
CA ASN A 138 -6.63 7.36 2.10
C ASN A 138 -6.27 5.93 2.53
N GLN A 139 -6.34 4.97 1.61
CA GLN A 139 -6.01 3.56 1.87
C GLN A 139 -4.55 3.37 2.31
N ALA A 140 -3.61 4.07 1.68
CA ALA A 140 -2.19 4.01 2.05
C ALA A 140 -1.95 4.48 3.49
N LEU A 141 -2.71 5.49 3.97
CA LEU A 141 -2.64 5.93 5.36
C LEU A 141 -3.17 4.88 6.33
N LEU A 142 -4.27 4.20 6.00
CA LEU A 142 -4.79 3.12 6.84
C LEU A 142 -3.80 1.97 6.93
N LEU A 143 -3.21 1.57 5.81
CA LEU A 143 -2.17 0.52 5.74
C LEU A 143 -0.91 0.92 6.51
N ALA A 144 -0.40 2.14 6.32
CA ALA A 144 0.77 2.64 7.05
C ALA A 144 0.53 2.67 8.58
N ARG A 145 -0.67 3.07 9.02
CA ARG A 145 -1.03 3.04 10.45
C ARG A 145 -1.14 1.62 10.99
N ALA A 146 -1.73 0.69 10.23
CA ALA A 146 -1.85 -0.70 10.62
C ALA A 146 -0.48 -1.39 10.72
N LEU A 147 0.41 -1.14 9.75
CA LEU A 147 1.81 -1.59 9.77
C LEU A 147 2.58 -0.96 10.93
N GLY A 148 2.51 0.37 11.08
CA GLY A 148 3.23 1.11 12.12
C GLY A 148 2.89 0.65 13.53
N ARG A 149 1.60 0.39 13.82
CA ARG A 149 1.18 -0.16 15.13
C ARG A 149 1.77 -1.54 15.40
N ARG A 150 1.87 -2.41 14.38
CA ARG A 150 2.36 -3.79 14.54
C ARG A 150 3.87 -3.88 14.65
N CYS A 151 4.59 -3.01 13.93
CA CYS A 151 6.06 -3.02 13.90
C CYS A 151 6.70 -1.94 14.80
N GLY A 152 5.93 -1.16 15.56
CA GLY A 152 6.44 -0.05 16.38
C GLY A 152 7.03 1.10 15.57
N LEU A 153 6.61 1.28 14.28
CA LEU A 153 7.20 2.26 13.38
C LEU A 153 6.43 3.58 13.37
N PRO A 154 7.11 4.74 13.43
CA PRO A 154 6.47 6.04 13.36
C PRO A 154 5.86 6.30 11.98
N VAL A 155 4.70 6.96 11.95
CA VAL A 155 3.97 7.29 10.72
C VAL A 155 3.86 8.79 10.55
N ALA A 156 4.56 9.35 9.56
CA ALA A 156 4.48 10.76 9.18
C ALA A 156 3.29 10.99 8.21
N SER A 157 2.07 10.90 8.74
CA SER A 157 0.82 10.86 7.98
C SER A 157 0.53 12.10 7.13
N ARG A 158 1.14 13.24 7.45
CA ARG A 158 0.96 14.54 6.78
C ARG A 158 2.22 15.03 6.06
N ALA A 159 3.29 14.23 6.02
CA ALA A 159 4.57 14.65 5.44
C ALA A 159 4.47 14.96 3.95
N LEU A 160 3.71 14.17 3.20
CA LEU A 160 3.58 14.27 1.75
C LEU A 160 2.15 14.61 1.34
N VAL A 161 1.99 15.52 0.38
CA VAL A 161 0.69 15.91 -0.19
C VAL A 161 0.74 15.87 -1.72
N ARG A 162 -0.41 15.55 -2.34
CA ARG A 162 -0.59 15.57 -3.79
C ARG A 162 -1.34 16.84 -4.19
N ARG A 163 -0.70 17.74 -4.94
CA ARG A 163 -1.26 19.06 -5.31
C ARG A 163 -2.04 19.06 -6.62
N ARG A 164 -1.64 18.24 -7.60
CA ARG A 164 -2.27 18.22 -8.93
C ARG A 164 -3.14 16.99 -9.12
N ALA A 165 -4.36 17.19 -9.64
CA ALA A 165 -5.15 16.14 -10.21
C ALA A 165 -4.49 15.69 -11.51
N THR A 166 -3.68 14.63 -11.45
CA THR A 166 -3.31 13.96 -12.68
C THR A 166 -4.48 13.06 -13.06
N ARG A 167 -5.13 13.34 -14.19
CA ARG A 167 -6.17 12.46 -14.72
C ARG A 167 -5.58 11.06 -14.88
N ALA A 168 -6.25 10.07 -14.29
CA ALA A 168 -6.06 8.70 -14.71
C ALA A 168 -6.75 8.61 -16.08
N GLN A 169 -6.03 8.91 -17.14
CA GLN A 169 -6.52 8.61 -18.49
C GLN A 169 -6.19 7.14 -18.75
N PRO A 170 -7.20 6.29 -18.96
CA PRO A 170 -6.98 4.97 -19.55
C PRO A 170 -6.24 5.19 -20.88
N GLY A 171 -5.15 4.47 -21.10
CA GLY A 171 -4.38 4.58 -22.34
C GLY A 171 -3.05 5.34 -22.30
N LEU A 172 -2.74 6.11 -21.24
CA LEU A 172 -1.43 6.75 -21.13
C LEU A 172 -0.32 5.69 -20.96
N ASP A 173 0.75 5.85 -21.74
CA ASP A 173 1.96 5.06 -21.58
C ASP A 173 2.71 5.39 -20.27
N ALA A 174 3.75 4.59 -19.97
CA ALA A 174 4.53 4.76 -18.75
C ALA A 174 5.33 6.10 -18.73
N ALA A 175 5.70 6.64 -19.88
CA ALA A 175 6.43 7.91 -20.00
C ALA A 175 5.49 9.11 -19.77
N GLU A 176 4.30 9.05 -20.33
CA GLU A 176 3.26 10.06 -20.12
C GLU A 176 2.77 10.10 -18.66
N ARG A 177 2.57 8.93 -18.05
CA ARG A 177 2.24 8.85 -16.61
C ARG A 177 3.32 9.51 -15.76
N ARG A 178 4.59 9.34 -16.10
CA ARG A 178 5.70 9.97 -15.40
C ARG A 178 5.73 11.48 -15.61
N ARG A 179 5.54 11.98 -16.86
CA ARG A 179 5.45 13.42 -17.15
C ARG A 179 4.34 14.09 -16.37
N ASN A 180 3.16 13.47 -16.33
CA ASN A 180 2.00 13.96 -15.58
C ASN A 180 2.21 14.02 -14.06
N LEU A 181 3.10 13.17 -13.53
CA LEU A 181 3.40 13.13 -12.10
C LEU A 181 4.55 14.06 -11.68
N ARG A 182 5.29 14.66 -12.63
CA ARG A 182 6.28 15.67 -12.29
C ARG A 182 5.61 16.81 -11.52
N HIS A 183 6.18 17.14 -10.35
CA HIS A 183 5.67 18.18 -9.46
C HIS A 183 4.24 17.94 -8.90
N ALA A 184 3.69 16.72 -9.05
CA ALA A 184 2.39 16.39 -8.48
C ALA A 184 2.42 16.27 -6.93
N PHE A 185 3.60 16.00 -6.38
CA PHE A 185 3.80 15.78 -4.94
C PHE A 185 4.69 16.87 -4.32
N ARG A 186 4.39 17.21 -3.06
CA ARG A 186 5.18 18.16 -2.27
C ARG A 186 5.27 17.66 -0.83
N VAL A 187 6.43 17.82 -0.20
CA VAL A 187 6.58 17.62 1.23
C VAL A 187 6.01 18.84 1.97
N ARG A 188 5.12 18.57 2.91
CA ARG A 188 4.45 19.59 3.74
C ARG A 188 5.19 19.84 5.06
N THR A 189 5.77 18.79 5.64
CA THR A 189 6.51 18.83 6.90
C THR A 189 7.92 18.27 6.70
N PRO A 190 8.88 19.08 6.19
CA PRO A 190 10.25 18.61 5.93
C PRO A 190 10.93 18.01 7.16
N GLY A 191 10.79 18.60 8.34
CA GLY A 191 11.37 18.10 9.58
C GLY A 191 10.93 16.69 10.00
N ALA A 192 9.82 16.17 9.43
CA ALA A 192 9.40 14.80 9.68
C ALA A 192 10.19 13.76 8.86
N VAL A 193 10.93 14.18 7.83
CA VAL A 193 11.61 13.28 6.88
C VAL A 193 13.08 13.65 6.64
N ALA A 194 13.49 14.88 6.91
CA ALA A 194 14.87 15.32 6.73
C ALA A 194 15.83 14.51 7.63
N GLY A 195 16.95 14.03 7.04
CA GLY A 195 17.94 13.19 7.72
C GLY A 195 17.46 11.78 8.06
N ARG A 196 16.26 11.37 7.61
CA ARG A 196 15.67 10.07 7.96
C ARG A 196 15.63 9.11 6.77
N ARG A 197 15.66 7.83 7.07
CA ARG A 197 15.25 6.78 6.14
C ARG A 197 13.73 6.73 6.10
N VAL A 198 13.16 6.71 4.90
CA VAL A 198 11.71 6.72 4.66
C VAL A 198 11.28 5.44 3.99
N VAL A 199 10.19 4.84 4.44
CA VAL A 199 9.47 3.80 3.70
C VAL A 199 8.13 4.37 3.24
N LEU A 200 7.98 4.57 1.92
CA LEU A 200 6.71 4.89 1.30
C LEU A 200 5.77 3.70 1.35
N VAL A 201 4.56 3.88 1.86
CA VAL A 201 3.55 2.82 1.92
C VAL A 201 2.43 3.12 0.93
N ASP A 202 2.07 2.12 0.10
CA ASP A 202 0.92 2.17 -0.80
C ASP A 202 0.23 0.80 -0.87
N ASP A 203 -0.90 0.72 -1.56
CA ASP A 203 -1.63 -0.54 -1.73
C ASP A 203 -1.03 -1.43 -2.83
N VAL A 204 -0.79 -0.89 -4.03
CA VAL A 204 -0.26 -1.67 -5.18
C VAL A 204 0.82 -0.90 -5.92
N LEU A 205 1.93 -1.56 -6.15
CA LEU A 205 2.98 -1.08 -7.04
C LEU A 205 2.79 -1.69 -8.44
N THR A 206 2.53 -0.83 -9.41
CA THR A 206 2.44 -1.21 -10.85
C THR A 206 3.71 -0.77 -11.58
N THR A 207 3.68 0.34 -12.29
CA THR A 207 4.85 0.88 -13.01
C THR A 207 5.87 1.57 -12.08
N GLY A 208 5.54 1.83 -10.83
CA GLY A 208 6.36 2.58 -9.89
C GLY A 208 6.40 4.11 -10.11
N ALA A 209 5.69 4.64 -11.11
CA ALA A 209 5.75 6.07 -11.44
C ALA A 209 5.29 6.99 -10.29
N THR A 210 4.25 6.59 -9.55
CA THR A 210 3.79 7.33 -8.37
C THR A 210 4.83 7.30 -7.25
N ALA A 211 5.38 6.12 -6.97
CA ALA A 211 6.41 5.93 -5.95
C ALA A 211 7.69 6.72 -6.29
N ASP A 212 8.12 6.71 -7.56
CA ASP A 212 9.27 7.48 -8.04
C ASP A 212 9.06 8.99 -7.85
N ALA A 213 7.89 9.52 -8.21
CA ALA A 213 7.57 10.94 -8.02
C ALA A 213 7.51 11.35 -6.53
N CYS A 214 6.96 10.48 -5.67
CA CYS A 214 6.96 10.69 -4.22
C CYS A 214 8.37 10.65 -3.65
N ALA A 215 9.20 9.68 -4.07
CA ALA A 215 10.57 9.53 -3.63
C ALA A 215 11.42 10.76 -3.98
N ARG A 216 11.30 11.28 -5.21
CA ARG A 216 11.97 12.54 -5.62
C ARG A 216 11.60 13.70 -4.71
N ALA A 217 10.31 13.88 -4.41
CA ALA A 217 9.88 14.95 -3.53
C ALA A 217 10.44 14.83 -2.12
N LEU A 218 10.54 13.61 -1.58
CA LEU A 218 11.09 13.34 -0.26
C LEU A 218 12.61 13.53 -0.21
N LEU A 219 13.35 13.07 -1.23
CA LEU A 219 14.80 13.27 -1.33
C LEU A 219 15.16 14.75 -1.43
N VAL A 220 14.42 15.53 -2.25
CA VAL A 220 14.59 16.99 -2.34
C VAL A 220 14.31 17.67 -0.99
N ALA A 221 13.42 17.10 -0.16
CA ALA A 221 13.15 17.60 1.19
C ALA A 221 14.15 17.10 2.25
N GLY A 222 15.25 16.46 1.85
CA GLY A 222 16.34 16.05 2.73
C GLY A 222 16.18 14.63 3.31
N ALA A 223 15.27 13.79 2.83
CA ALA A 223 15.26 12.38 3.21
C ALA A 223 16.57 11.71 2.82
N MET A 224 17.19 10.95 3.74
CA MET A 224 18.45 10.26 3.51
C MET A 224 18.32 9.14 2.48
N ARG A 225 17.21 8.40 2.57
CA ARG A 225 16.87 7.28 1.68
C ARG A 225 15.37 7.12 1.64
N VAL A 226 14.84 6.72 0.49
CA VAL A 226 13.42 6.39 0.31
C VAL A 226 13.31 4.98 -0.28
N ASP A 227 12.67 4.09 0.43
CA ASP A 227 12.27 2.77 -0.04
C ASP A 227 10.74 2.71 -0.17
N VAL A 228 10.20 1.65 -0.79
CA VAL A 228 8.77 1.51 -1.06
C VAL A 228 8.27 0.17 -0.56
N TYR A 229 7.16 0.16 0.15
CA TYR A 229 6.50 -1.07 0.59
C TYR A 229 5.01 -1.04 0.27
N THR A 230 4.53 -2.09 -0.39
CA THR A 230 3.13 -2.19 -0.81
C THR A 230 2.52 -3.53 -0.42
N VAL A 231 1.18 -3.58 -0.37
CA VAL A 231 0.46 -4.84 -0.16
C VAL A 231 0.70 -5.76 -1.35
N GLY A 232 0.58 -5.23 -2.56
CA GLY A 232 0.75 -6.03 -3.77
C GLY A 232 1.70 -5.41 -4.80
N ARG A 233 2.40 -6.28 -5.54
CA ARG A 233 3.17 -5.95 -6.75
C ARG A 233 2.46 -6.56 -7.95
N ALA A 234 2.11 -5.75 -8.94
CA ALA A 234 1.68 -6.27 -10.24
C ALA A 234 2.91 -6.85 -10.97
N PRO A 235 2.83 -8.07 -11.50
CA PRO A 235 3.92 -8.72 -12.24
C PRO A 235 4.34 -7.92 -13.48
#